data_572c964f5461e5ef1e6d5c11d227ad3e
#
_entry.id   572c964f5461e5ef1e6d5c11d227ad3e
#
_cell.length_a   1.000
_cell.length_b   1.000
_cell.length_c   1.000
_cell.angle_alpha   90.00
_cell.angle_beta   90.00
_cell.angle_gamma   90.00
#
_symmetry.space_group_name_H-M   'P 1'
#
loop_
_entity.id
_entity.type
_entity.pdbx_description
1 polymer ?
#
loop_
_entity_poly.entity_id
_entity_poly.type
_entity_poly.pdbx_seq_one_letter_code
_entity_poly.pdbx_strand_id
1 'polypeptide(L)'
;MMSFDYTHVPIIISLLLILFGLTFRGIWLWSSLTVAIVFLYITDKESIITLVIYGLTASLLIFGYINIKRSLNFTDLEKSDNTEFTFAVDANNLLGLVEWDLRKFLDFINELEIDDMATHLFFDYGIKKTLKNENLLKPKETVPIALCRILKRDKYNLTVSKKGHSADPLLIRYADRNNLTVLSNDKFDKEFDDKFFIKAAERLKQKGLIRRVGIIDGKLTIM
;
A
#
# COMPACT_ATOMS: atom_id res chain seq x y z
N MET A 1 31.49 35.05 -31.76
CA MET A 1 30.05 34.85 -31.90
C MET A 1 29.81 33.35 -31.84
N MET A 2 29.42 32.82 -30.68
CA MET A 2 29.18 31.38 -30.53
C MET A 2 27.84 31.06 -31.26
N SER A 3 27.91 30.27 -32.34
CA SER A 3 26.74 29.72 -32.97
C SER A 3 26.13 28.70 -31.99
N PHE A 4 24.97 29.02 -31.41
CA PHE A 4 24.21 28.08 -30.61
C PHE A 4 23.69 26.97 -31.56
N ASP A 5 24.15 25.76 -31.33
CA ASP A 5 23.74 24.60 -32.09
C ASP A 5 22.33 24.18 -31.61
N TYR A 6 21.30 24.57 -32.36
CA TYR A 6 19.89 24.34 -32.01
C TYR A 6 19.47 22.87 -32.13
N THR A 7 20.35 21.96 -32.55
CA THR A 7 20.06 20.53 -32.71
C THR A 7 19.71 19.83 -31.39
N HIS A 8 20.17 20.34 -30.23
CA HIS A 8 19.92 19.78 -28.92
C HIS A 8 18.66 20.31 -28.21
N VAL A 9 18.07 21.42 -28.71
CA VAL A 9 16.90 22.06 -28.07
C VAL A 9 15.68 21.12 -27.99
N PRO A 10 15.33 20.34 -29.02
CA PRO A 10 14.22 19.40 -28.96
C PRO A 10 14.41 18.27 -27.94
N ILE A 11 15.64 17.82 -27.80
CA ILE A 11 16.02 16.75 -26.84
C ILE A 11 15.82 17.24 -25.40
N ILE A 12 16.27 18.46 -25.12
CA ILE A 12 16.11 19.09 -23.81
C ILE A 12 14.64 19.31 -23.48
N ILE A 13 13.83 19.78 -24.43
CA ILE A 13 12.40 19.98 -24.26
C ILE A 13 11.69 18.64 -24.02
N SER A 14 12.03 17.57 -24.76
CA SER A 14 11.46 16.24 -24.57
C SER A 14 11.80 15.65 -23.19
N LEU A 15 13.03 15.81 -22.73
CA LEU A 15 13.46 15.41 -21.38
C LEU A 15 12.72 16.17 -20.26
N LEU A 16 12.54 17.48 -20.43
CA LEU A 16 11.77 18.29 -19.50
C LEU A 16 10.28 17.88 -19.47
N LEU A 17 9.68 17.58 -20.61
CA LEU A 17 8.30 17.10 -20.70
C LEU A 17 8.13 15.71 -20.08
N ILE A 18 9.11 14.82 -20.22
CA ILE A 18 9.11 13.51 -19.58
C ILE A 18 9.22 13.66 -18.04
N LEU A 19 10.13 14.50 -17.56
CA LEU A 19 10.27 14.81 -16.13
C LEU A 19 9.00 15.45 -15.55
N PHE A 20 8.37 16.35 -16.31
CA PHE A 20 7.10 16.96 -15.92
C PHE A 20 5.94 15.95 -15.95
N GLY A 21 5.90 15.04 -16.90
CA GLY A 21 4.94 13.95 -17.01
C GLY A 21 5.04 12.93 -15.85
N LEU A 22 6.23 12.72 -15.30
CA LEU A 22 6.48 11.87 -14.13
C LEU A 22 5.89 12.46 -12.85
N THR A 23 5.81 13.78 -12.74
CA THR A 23 5.25 14.48 -11.59
C THR A 23 3.72 14.59 -11.62
N PHE A 24 3.11 14.66 -12.80
CA PHE A 24 1.67 14.83 -13.02
C PHE A 24 1.04 13.61 -13.72
N ARG A 25 0.71 12.56 -12.97
CA ARG A 25 -0.14 11.40 -13.31
C ARG A 25 -0.45 11.16 -14.82
N GLY A 26 0.39 10.37 -15.45
CA GLY A 26 0.03 9.42 -16.53
C GLY A 26 -0.37 9.96 -17.92
N ILE A 27 -1.27 10.91 -18.03
CA ILE A 27 -1.82 11.39 -19.32
C ILE A 27 -0.77 12.20 -20.11
N TRP A 28 0.05 12.98 -19.42
CA TRP A 28 1.12 13.80 -20.01
C TRP A 28 2.29 12.98 -20.55
N LEU A 29 2.50 11.78 -20.06
CA LEU A 29 3.55 10.87 -20.52
C LEU A 29 3.29 10.41 -21.95
N TRP A 30 2.06 10.09 -22.30
CA TRP A 30 1.67 9.70 -23.64
C TRP A 30 1.72 10.87 -24.63
N SER A 31 1.28 12.06 -24.22
CA SER A 31 1.37 13.25 -25.08
C SER A 31 2.81 13.69 -25.33
N SER A 32 3.69 13.64 -24.32
CA SER A 32 5.12 13.95 -24.50
C SER A 32 5.84 12.91 -25.36
N LEU A 33 5.50 11.63 -25.21
CA LEU A 33 6.02 10.57 -26.09
C LEU A 33 5.57 10.77 -27.55
N THR A 34 4.31 11.13 -27.76
CA THR A 34 3.76 11.39 -29.10
C THR A 34 4.45 12.59 -29.75
N VAL A 35 4.67 13.67 -29.01
CA VAL A 35 5.38 14.86 -29.51
C VAL A 35 6.84 14.52 -29.83
N ALA A 36 7.54 13.74 -28.99
CA ALA A 36 8.90 13.28 -29.26
C ALA A 36 8.98 12.41 -30.51
N ILE A 37 8.03 11.49 -30.71
CA ILE A 37 7.97 10.62 -31.91
C ILE A 37 7.72 11.44 -33.16
N VAL A 38 6.76 12.37 -33.17
CA VAL A 38 6.45 13.24 -34.30
C VAL A 38 7.64 14.12 -34.68
N PHE A 39 8.31 14.69 -33.67
CA PHE A 39 9.48 15.55 -33.89
C PHE A 39 10.66 14.78 -34.52
N LEU A 40 10.88 13.54 -34.09
CA LEU A 40 11.95 12.68 -34.60
C LEU A 40 11.64 12.10 -35.99
N TYR A 41 10.38 11.93 -36.34
CA TYR A 41 9.98 11.52 -37.66
C TYR A 41 10.28 12.61 -38.72
N ILE A 42 10.38 13.88 -38.31
CA ILE A 42 10.65 15.02 -39.16
C ILE A 42 12.18 15.25 -39.37
N THR A 43 13.05 14.71 -38.49
CA THR A 43 14.46 15.11 -38.43
C THR A 43 15.51 14.08 -38.88
N ASP A 44 15.24 13.19 -39.80
CA ASP A 44 16.23 12.33 -40.50
C ASP A 44 16.57 10.94 -39.90
N LYS A 45 17.03 10.00 -40.79
CA LYS A 45 17.10 8.55 -40.53
C LYS A 45 18.12 8.07 -39.45
N GLU A 46 19.15 8.83 -39.13
CA GLU A 46 20.08 8.51 -38.06
C GLU A 46 19.47 8.62 -36.64
N SER A 47 18.29 9.26 -36.59
CA SER A 47 17.55 9.52 -35.37
C SER A 47 16.85 8.28 -34.79
N ILE A 48 16.62 7.19 -35.55
CA ILE A 48 15.84 6.02 -35.08
C ILE A 48 16.59 5.27 -33.99
N ILE A 49 17.90 5.08 -34.11
CA ILE A 49 18.71 4.39 -33.10
C ILE A 49 18.74 5.21 -31.81
N THR A 50 18.90 6.51 -31.94
CA THR A 50 18.88 7.47 -30.83
C THR A 50 17.52 7.44 -30.12
N LEU A 51 16.40 7.36 -30.87
CA LEU A 51 15.04 7.26 -30.36
C LEU A 51 14.82 5.97 -29.56
N VAL A 52 15.29 4.84 -30.07
CA VAL A 52 15.21 3.54 -29.37
C VAL A 52 15.98 3.58 -28.06
N ILE A 53 17.18 4.17 -28.05
CA ILE A 53 18.01 4.32 -26.85
C ILE A 53 17.28 5.19 -25.81
N TYR A 54 16.71 6.33 -26.21
CA TYR A 54 15.97 7.20 -25.29
C TYR A 54 14.68 6.53 -24.77
N GLY A 55 13.94 5.80 -25.63
CA GLY A 55 12.76 5.03 -25.24
C GLY A 55 13.08 3.96 -24.21
N LEU A 56 14.18 3.23 -24.38
CA LEU A 56 14.66 2.22 -23.43
C LEU A 56 15.10 2.86 -22.11
N THR A 57 15.84 3.97 -22.18
CA THR A 57 16.31 4.69 -20.98
C THR A 57 15.12 5.27 -20.18
N ALA A 58 14.14 5.87 -20.85
CA ALA A 58 12.93 6.36 -20.20
C ALA A 58 12.12 5.22 -19.57
N SER A 59 12.01 4.08 -20.24
CA SER A 59 11.31 2.90 -19.72
C SER A 59 12.00 2.34 -18.48
N LEU A 60 13.34 2.28 -18.45
CA LEU A 60 14.12 1.87 -17.29
C LEU A 60 13.99 2.84 -16.12
N LEU A 61 13.98 4.15 -16.37
CA LEU A 61 13.74 5.17 -15.34
C LEU A 61 12.34 5.08 -14.74
N ILE A 62 11.32 4.88 -15.58
CA ILE A 62 9.94 4.70 -15.13
C ILE A 62 9.82 3.42 -14.29
N PHE A 63 10.39 2.33 -14.75
CA PHE A 63 10.40 1.06 -14.01
C PHE A 63 11.13 1.20 -12.67
N GLY A 64 12.31 1.84 -12.67
CA GLY A 64 13.07 2.16 -11.45
C GLY A 64 12.25 3.03 -10.49
N TYR A 65 11.60 4.10 -10.97
CA TYR A 65 10.75 4.97 -10.18
C TYR A 65 9.55 4.25 -9.57
N ILE A 66 8.87 3.38 -10.34
CA ILE A 66 7.74 2.59 -9.84
C ILE A 66 8.20 1.63 -8.74
N ASN A 67 9.37 1.00 -8.90
CA ASN A 67 9.92 0.10 -7.90
C ASN A 67 10.38 0.85 -6.64
N ILE A 68 11.05 2.00 -6.78
CA ILE A 68 11.43 2.88 -5.67
C ILE A 68 10.17 3.38 -4.95
N LYS A 69 9.14 3.84 -5.67
CA LYS A 69 7.89 4.29 -5.07
C LYS A 69 7.12 3.17 -4.38
N ARG A 70 7.17 1.94 -4.90
CA ARG A 70 6.66 0.75 -4.21
C ARG A 70 7.46 0.46 -2.94
N SER A 71 8.77 0.58 -2.98
CA SER A 71 9.65 0.41 -1.82
C SER A 71 9.42 1.51 -0.77
N LEU A 72 9.36 2.78 -1.17
CA LEU A 72 9.11 3.92 -0.27
C LEU A 72 7.73 3.88 0.38
N ASN A 73 6.68 3.46 -0.34
CA ASN A 73 5.37 3.24 0.28
C ASN A 73 5.35 2.08 1.29
N PHE A 74 6.38 1.23 1.27
CA PHE A 74 6.58 0.15 2.23
C PHE A 74 7.44 0.61 3.42
N THR A 75 8.40 1.52 3.19
CA THR A 75 9.28 2.07 4.25
C THR A 75 8.57 3.08 5.17
N ASP A 76 7.46 3.69 4.73
CA ASP A 76 6.61 4.50 5.62
C ASP A 76 5.93 3.67 6.72
N LEU A 77 5.86 2.33 6.54
CA LEU A 77 5.44 1.39 7.59
C LEU A 77 6.60 1.02 8.55
N GLU A 78 7.85 1.27 8.16
CA GLU A 78 9.03 0.88 8.96
C GLU A 78 9.50 1.97 9.97
N LYS A 79 8.97 3.19 9.89
CA LYS A 79 9.31 4.27 10.83
C LYS A 79 8.30 4.40 11.96
N SER A 80 7.98 3.31 12.62
CA SER A 80 7.38 3.37 13.95
C SER A 80 8.51 3.37 14.97
N ASP A 81 8.64 4.45 15.73
CA ASP A 81 9.44 4.47 16.95
C ASP A 81 9.19 3.22 17.77
N ASN A 82 10.21 2.43 18.01
CA ASN A 82 10.43 1.38 19.03
C ASN A 82 9.22 0.67 19.71
N THR A 83 8.03 0.70 19.12
CA THR A 83 6.92 -0.12 19.61
C THR A 83 7.10 -1.51 19.00
N GLU A 84 7.57 -2.46 19.79
CA GLU A 84 7.67 -3.86 19.41
C GLU A 84 6.26 -4.44 19.35
N PHE A 85 5.68 -4.56 18.17
CA PHE A 85 4.37 -5.18 17.97
C PHE A 85 4.49 -6.70 18.20
N THR A 86 3.50 -7.27 18.85
CA THR A 86 3.36 -8.72 19.01
C THR A 86 2.37 -9.30 18.01
N PHE A 87 1.31 -8.54 17.72
CA PHE A 87 0.24 -8.98 16.85
C PHE A 87 0.03 -8.09 15.65
N ALA A 88 -0.24 -8.73 14.50
CA ALA A 88 -0.81 -8.12 13.30
C ALA A 88 -2.27 -8.57 13.19
N VAL A 89 -3.22 -7.65 13.32
CA VAL A 89 -4.65 -7.96 13.45
C VAL A 89 -5.39 -7.65 12.16
N ASP A 90 -6.13 -8.62 11.63
CA ASP A 90 -7.08 -8.45 10.55
C ASP A 90 -8.38 -7.83 11.07
N ALA A 91 -8.36 -6.52 11.19
CA ALA A 91 -9.43 -5.78 11.86
C ALA A 91 -10.78 -5.87 11.14
N ASN A 92 -10.79 -5.92 9.80
CA ASN A 92 -12.03 -6.06 9.04
C ASN A 92 -12.68 -7.42 9.25
N ASN A 93 -11.87 -8.47 9.25
CA ASN A 93 -12.35 -9.83 9.47
C ASN A 93 -12.93 -9.99 10.89
N LEU A 94 -12.22 -9.47 11.91
CA LEU A 94 -12.70 -9.54 13.30
C LEU A 94 -13.93 -8.66 13.54
N LEU A 95 -14.01 -7.48 12.94
CA LEU A 95 -15.22 -6.64 12.98
C LEU A 95 -16.40 -7.35 12.34
N GLY A 96 -16.18 -8.08 11.25
CA GLY A 96 -17.22 -8.90 10.61
C GLY A 96 -17.78 -9.98 11.56
N LEU A 97 -16.94 -10.59 12.39
CA LEU A 97 -17.37 -11.60 13.38
C LEU A 97 -18.32 -11.01 14.45
N VAL A 98 -18.13 -9.76 14.84
CA VAL A 98 -18.95 -9.08 15.85
C VAL A 98 -19.98 -8.15 15.22
N GLU A 99 -20.40 -8.43 13.97
CA GLU A 99 -21.43 -7.65 13.26
C GLU A 99 -21.12 -6.15 13.20
N TRP A 100 -19.83 -5.80 13.06
CA TRP A 100 -19.31 -4.43 13.03
C TRP A 100 -19.48 -3.65 14.34
N ASP A 101 -19.72 -4.31 15.47
CA ASP A 101 -19.75 -3.71 16.80
C ASP A 101 -18.34 -3.30 17.21
N LEU A 102 -18.05 -1.98 17.07
CA LEU A 102 -16.74 -1.40 17.42
C LEU A 102 -16.40 -1.54 18.91
N ARG A 103 -17.40 -1.63 19.80
CA ARG A 103 -17.13 -1.78 21.26
C ARG A 103 -16.57 -3.15 21.54
N LYS A 104 -17.23 -4.20 21.06
CA LYS A 104 -16.73 -5.58 21.23
C LYS A 104 -15.35 -5.78 20.63
N PHE A 105 -15.10 -5.15 19.48
CA PHE A 105 -13.77 -5.17 18.86
C PHE A 105 -12.72 -4.45 19.72
N LEU A 106 -13.04 -3.25 20.22
CA LEU A 106 -12.15 -2.49 21.10
C LEU A 106 -11.87 -3.22 22.42
N ASP A 107 -12.88 -3.84 23.02
CA ASP A 107 -12.71 -4.62 24.25
C ASP A 107 -11.71 -5.75 24.03
N PHE A 108 -11.83 -6.48 22.93
CA PHE A 108 -10.87 -7.53 22.57
C PHE A 108 -9.45 -6.98 22.35
N ILE A 109 -9.31 -5.88 21.64
CA ILE A 109 -7.99 -5.28 21.41
C ILE A 109 -7.39 -4.76 22.71
N ASN A 110 -8.19 -4.17 23.57
CA ASN A 110 -7.73 -3.68 24.87
C ASN A 110 -7.33 -4.85 25.82
N GLU A 111 -8.04 -5.98 25.76
CA GLU A 111 -7.65 -7.19 26.49
C GLU A 111 -6.26 -7.70 26.06
N LEU A 112 -5.97 -7.67 24.74
CA LEU A 112 -4.64 -8.05 24.24
C LEU A 112 -3.52 -7.11 24.70
N GLU A 113 -3.83 -5.84 24.94
CA GLU A 113 -2.83 -4.83 25.33
C GLU A 113 -2.60 -4.71 26.83
N ILE A 114 -3.50 -5.23 27.65
CA ILE A 114 -3.29 -5.32 29.12
C ILE A 114 -2.07 -6.19 29.44
N ASP A 115 -1.75 -7.15 28.59
CA ASP A 115 -0.62 -8.06 28.72
C ASP A 115 0.68 -7.54 28.04
N ASP A 116 0.83 -6.22 27.86
CA ASP A 116 1.96 -5.58 27.15
C ASP A 116 2.10 -6.02 25.67
N MET A 117 1.03 -6.53 25.07
CA MET A 117 1.04 -7.01 23.70
C MET A 117 0.59 -5.92 22.73
N ALA A 118 1.56 -5.22 22.15
CA ALA A 118 1.26 -4.19 21.16
C ALA A 118 0.64 -4.77 19.88
N THR A 119 -0.43 -4.15 19.38
CA THR A 119 -1.16 -4.60 18.20
C THR A 119 -1.06 -3.61 17.03
N HIS A 120 -0.80 -4.11 15.81
CA HIS A 120 -0.91 -3.35 14.57
C HIS A 120 -2.17 -3.78 13.82
N LEU A 121 -3.09 -2.85 13.57
CA LEU A 121 -4.40 -3.13 12.98
C LEU A 121 -4.40 -2.92 11.47
N PHE A 122 -4.93 -3.87 10.71
CA PHE A 122 -5.06 -3.80 9.26
C PHE A 122 -6.53 -3.71 8.86
N PHE A 123 -6.87 -2.67 8.09
CA PHE A 123 -8.21 -2.41 7.60
C PHE A 123 -8.29 -2.38 6.08
N ASP A 124 -9.34 -2.94 5.51
CA ASP A 124 -9.72 -2.65 4.14
C ASP A 124 -10.30 -1.25 4.01
N TYR A 125 -10.07 -0.61 2.87
CA TYR A 125 -10.70 0.68 2.60
C TYR A 125 -12.23 0.63 2.65
N GLY A 126 -12.82 -0.57 2.51
CA GLY A 126 -14.26 -0.84 2.64
C GLY A 126 -14.86 -0.36 3.97
N ILE A 127 -14.07 -0.31 5.06
CA ILE A 127 -14.46 0.24 6.37
C ILE A 127 -15.04 1.66 6.26
N LYS A 128 -14.66 2.41 5.22
CA LYS A 128 -15.21 3.75 4.95
C LYS A 128 -16.73 3.77 4.86
N LYS A 129 -17.33 2.72 4.28
CA LYS A 129 -18.79 2.62 4.16
C LYS A 129 -19.44 2.49 5.53
N THR A 130 -18.89 1.63 6.38
CA THR A 130 -19.34 1.45 7.77
C THR A 130 -19.22 2.75 8.57
N LEU A 131 -18.03 3.40 8.53
CA LEU A 131 -17.82 4.67 9.23
C LEU A 131 -18.79 5.78 8.78
N LYS A 132 -19.19 5.79 7.51
CA LYS A 132 -20.19 6.74 7.00
C LYS A 132 -21.60 6.40 7.50
N ASN A 133 -22.00 5.12 7.43
CA ASN A 133 -23.32 4.67 7.85
C ASN A 133 -23.57 4.94 9.34
N GLU A 134 -22.53 4.77 10.15
CA GLU A 134 -22.55 5.03 11.59
C GLU A 134 -22.33 6.51 11.96
N ASN A 135 -22.24 7.42 10.96
CA ASN A 135 -21.93 8.84 11.16
C ASN A 135 -20.63 9.11 11.93
N LEU A 136 -19.67 8.17 11.87
CA LEU A 136 -18.39 8.24 12.56
C LEU A 136 -17.32 8.98 11.73
N LEU A 137 -17.53 9.17 10.43
CA LEU A 137 -16.61 9.89 9.53
C LEU A 137 -17.02 11.35 9.42
N LYS A 138 -16.19 12.26 9.95
CA LYS A 138 -16.43 13.71 9.88
C LYS A 138 -16.25 14.24 8.44
N PRO A 139 -16.87 15.39 8.08
CA PRO A 139 -16.63 16.05 6.81
C PRO A 139 -15.13 16.32 6.58
N LYS A 140 -14.62 15.98 5.36
CA LYS A 140 -13.22 16.13 4.97
C LYS A 140 -12.21 15.26 5.74
N GLU A 141 -12.65 14.43 6.69
CA GLU A 141 -11.79 13.49 7.41
C GLU A 141 -11.42 12.28 6.53
N THR A 142 -10.16 11.85 6.59
CA THR A 142 -9.73 10.63 5.90
C THR A 142 -9.99 9.40 6.78
N VAL A 143 -10.13 8.22 6.16
CA VAL A 143 -10.41 6.97 6.89
C VAL A 143 -9.36 6.68 7.98
N PRO A 144 -8.04 6.78 7.72
CA PRO A 144 -7.03 6.56 8.76
C PRO A 144 -7.18 7.53 9.94
N ILE A 145 -7.43 8.81 9.69
CA ILE A 145 -7.61 9.82 10.75
C ILE A 145 -8.86 9.50 11.59
N ALA A 146 -9.97 9.13 10.95
CA ALA A 146 -11.19 8.73 11.65
C ALA A 146 -10.93 7.52 12.57
N LEU A 147 -10.25 6.48 12.04
CA LEU A 147 -9.90 5.29 12.81
C LEU A 147 -8.98 5.63 14.00
N CYS A 148 -7.93 6.44 13.80
CA CYS A 148 -7.07 6.90 14.90
C CYS A 148 -7.88 7.55 16.03
N ARG A 149 -8.80 8.44 15.67
CA ARG A 149 -9.67 9.15 16.62
C ARG A 149 -10.63 8.20 17.34
N ILE A 150 -11.27 7.29 16.61
CA ILE A 150 -12.29 6.37 17.16
C ILE A 150 -11.62 5.33 18.07
N LEU A 151 -10.52 4.75 17.60
CA LEU A 151 -9.78 3.70 18.30
C LEU A 151 -8.80 4.25 19.36
N LYS A 152 -8.66 5.59 19.44
CA LYS A 152 -7.70 6.29 20.33
C LYS A 152 -6.26 5.78 20.15
N ARG A 153 -5.85 5.58 18.88
CA ARG A 153 -4.56 5.02 18.51
C ARG A 153 -3.77 5.95 17.60
N ASP A 154 -2.47 5.79 17.63
CA ASP A 154 -1.57 6.50 16.73
C ASP A 154 -1.66 5.95 15.30
N LYS A 155 -1.39 6.81 14.35
CA LYS A 155 -1.38 6.48 12.92
C LYS A 155 -0.43 5.31 12.60
N TYR A 156 0.62 5.14 13.38
CA TYR A 156 1.61 4.09 13.20
C TYR A 156 1.11 2.69 13.59
N ASN A 157 0.06 2.61 14.41
CA ASN A 157 -0.49 1.36 14.90
C ASN A 157 -1.63 0.83 14.01
N LEU A 158 -1.88 1.47 12.86
CA LEU A 158 -2.90 1.00 11.93
C LEU A 158 -2.52 1.23 10.46
N THR A 159 -2.96 0.33 9.62
CA THR A 159 -2.81 0.38 8.17
C THR A 159 -4.17 0.24 7.51
N VAL A 160 -4.48 1.12 6.54
CA VAL A 160 -5.69 1.01 5.72
C VAL A 160 -5.28 0.74 4.28
N SER A 161 -5.82 -0.30 3.66
CA SER A 161 -5.53 -0.63 2.27
C SER A 161 -6.01 0.49 1.31
N LYS A 162 -5.46 0.52 0.11
CA LYS A 162 -5.94 1.43 -0.93
C LYS A 162 -7.33 1.00 -1.42
N LYS A 163 -8.12 1.95 -1.90
CA LYS A 163 -9.43 1.66 -2.51
C LYS A 163 -9.30 0.59 -3.60
N GLY A 164 -10.11 -0.46 -3.50
CA GLY A 164 -10.10 -1.58 -4.44
C GLY A 164 -9.04 -2.65 -4.19
N HIS A 165 -8.29 -2.56 -3.08
CA HIS A 165 -7.31 -3.56 -2.69
C HIS A 165 -7.67 -4.16 -1.34
N SER A 166 -7.44 -5.47 -1.16
CA SER A 166 -7.51 -6.13 0.15
C SER A 166 -6.35 -5.71 1.05
N ALA A 167 -6.58 -5.72 2.37
CA ALA A 167 -5.55 -5.56 3.38
C ALA A 167 -4.72 -6.83 3.60
N ASP A 168 -5.23 -8.02 3.23
CA ASP A 168 -4.59 -9.31 3.47
C ASP A 168 -3.13 -9.38 2.99
N PRO A 169 -2.79 -8.94 1.75
CA PRO A 169 -1.39 -8.97 1.32
C PRO A 169 -0.48 -8.04 2.12
N LEU A 170 -1.00 -6.93 2.65
CA LEU A 170 -0.23 -6.02 3.50
C LEU A 170 -0.01 -6.64 4.87
N LEU A 171 -1.09 -7.17 5.48
CA LEU A 171 -1.09 -7.85 6.77
C LEU A 171 -0.06 -9.01 6.78
N ILE A 172 -0.20 -9.94 5.85
CA ILE A 172 0.63 -11.15 5.79
C ILE A 172 2.11 -10.83 5.56
N ARG A 173 2.41 -9.89 4.64
CA ARG A 173 3.80 -9.47 4.39
C ARG A 173 4.41 -8.74 5.56
N TYR A 174 3.64 -7.88 6.24
CA TYR A 174 4.09 -7.16 7.41
C TYR A 174 4.38 -8.12 8.56
N ALA A 175 3.46 -9.06 8.83
CA ALA A 175 3.62 -10.06 9.86
C ALA A 175 4.83 -10.98 9.60
N ASP A 176 5.01 -11.46 8.36
CA ASP A 176 6.13 -12.33 7.99
C ASP A 176 7.47 -11.60 8.15
N ARG A 177 7.58 -10.32 7.73
CA ARG A 177 8.80 -9.53 7.84
C ARG A 177 9.18 -9.27 9.30
N ASN A 178 8.21 -8.96 10.15
CA ASN A 178 8.43 -8.60 11.55
C ASN A 178 8.25 -9.78 12.51
N ASN A 179 8.02 -10.99 11.98
CA ASN A 179 7.81 -12.23 12.74
C ASN A 179 6.68 -12.11 13.78
N LEU A 180 5.56 -11.45 13.38
CA LEU A 180 4.40 -11.20 14.24
C LEU A 180 3.38 -12.33 14.15
N THR A 181 2.60 -12.50 15.19
CA THR A 181 1.43 -13.38 15.16
C THR A 181 0.25 -12.68 14.50
N VAL A 182 -0.31 -13.30 13.47
CA VAL A 182 -1.52 -12.84 12.78
C VAL A 182 -2.76 -13.29 13.53
N LEU A 183 -3.66 -12.36 13.84
CA LEU A 183 -4.97 -12.64 14.41
C LEU A 183 -6.05 -12.40 13.34
N SER A 184 -6.70 -13.48 12.91
CA SER A 184 -7.77 -13.45 11.90
C SER A 184 -8.66 -14.69 12.05
N ASN A 185 -9.87 -14.67 11.51
CA ASN A 185 -10.68 -15.87 11.29
C ASN A 185 -10.45 -16.47 9.88
N ASP A 186 -9.72 -15.80 9.00
CA ASP A 186 -9.39 -16.31 7.67
C ASP A 186 -8.23 -17.32 7.74
N LYS A 187 -8.33 -18.37 6.91
CA LYS A 187 -7.27 -19.37 6.74
C LYS A 187 -6.18 -18.91 5.77
N PHE A 188 -6.40 -17.81 5.05
CA PHE A 188 -5.52 -17.33 3.98
C PHE A 188 -5.19 -18.40 2.94
N ASP A 189 -6.18 -19.25 2.61
CA ASP A 189 -6.06 -20.32 1.62
C ASP A 189 -6.51 -19.87 0.22
N LYS A 190 -6.98 -18.62 0.08
CA LYS A 190 -7.42 -18.06 -1.21
C LYS A 190 -6.23 -17.94 -2.15
N GLU A 191 -6.44 -18.39 -3.39
CA GLU A 191 -5.50 -18.17 -4.47
C GLU A 191 -5.43 -16.68 -4.82
N PHE A 192 -4.48 -16.00 -4.22
CA PHE A 192 -4.03 -14.71 -4.72
C PHE A 192 -2.99 -14.97 -5.82
N ASP A 193 -3.08 -14.31 -6.95
CA ASP A 193 -2.05 -14.35 -8.02
C ASP A 193 -0.68 -13.79 -7.55
N ASP A 194 -0.53 -13.51 -6.28
CA ASP A 194 0.64 -12.93 -5.65
C ASP A 194 1.52 -14.01 -5.00
N LYS A 195 2.53 -14.45 -5.74
CA LYS A 195 3.52 -15.44 -5.26
C LYS A 195 4.23 -15.04 -3.94
N PHE A 196 4.38 -13.75 -3.68
CA PHE A 196 4.99 -13.25 -2.44
C PHE A 196 4.03 -13.42 -1.26
N PHE A 197 2.75 -13.18 -1.46
CA PHE A 197 1.72 -13.42 -0.46
C PHE A 197 1.69 -14.91 -0.08
N ILE A 198 1.60 -15.81 -1.06
CA ILE A 198 1.52 -17.25 -0.83
C ILE A 198 2.72 -17.72 0.01
N LYS A 199 3.95 -17.38 -0.40
CA LYS A 199 5.17 -17.77 0.33
C LYS A 199 5.23 -17.22 1.76
N ALA A 200 4.77 -15.98 1.97
CA ALA A 200 4.74 -15.37 3.30
C ALA A 200 3.69 -16.07 4.19
N ALA A 201 2.48 -16.32 3.67
CA ALA A 201 1.44 -17.05 4.40
C ALA A 201 1.89 -18.48 4.78
N GLU A 202 2.55 -19.18 3.86
CA GLU A 202 3.12 -20.52 4.13
C GLU A 202 4.15 -20.48 5.25
N ARG A 203 5.09 -19.51 5.24
CA ARG A 203 6.08 -19.35 6.31
C ARG A 203 5.45 -19.09 7.66
N LEU A 204 4.45 -18.20 7.71
CA LEU A 204 3.72 -17.89 8.94
C LEU A 204 2.96 -19.12 9.45
N LYS A 205 2.32 -19.91 8.55
CA LYS A 205 1.64 -21.17 8.92
C LYS A 205 2.64 -22.20 9.47
N GLN A 206 3.78 -22.39 8.82
CA GLN A 206 4.83 -23.31 9.27
C GLN A 206 5.39 -22.94 10.66
N LYS A 207 5.47 -21.64 10.96
CA LYS A 207 5.89 -21.13 12.27
C LYS A 207 4.78 -21.15 13.33
N GLY A 208 3.53 -21.47 12.97
CA GLY A 208 2.38 -21.40 13.87
C GLY A 208 2.00 -19.97 14.27
N LEU A 209 2.37 -18.98 13.43
CA LEU A 209 2.12 -17.57 13.67
C LEU A 209 0.78 -17.06 13.10
N ILE A 210 -0.09 -17.94 12.61
CA ILE A 210 -1.47 -17.58 12.25
C ILE A 210 -2.38 -18.20 13.32
N ARG A 211 -3.01 -17.34 14.12
CA ARG A 211 -3.95 -17.72 15.15
C ARG A 211 -5.37 -17.36 14.74
N ARG A 212 -6.27 -18.31 14.89
CA ARG A 212 -7.68 -18.07 14.63
C ARG A 212 -8.32 -17.32 15.78
N VAL A 213 -9.19 -16.37 15.43
CA VAL A 213 -10.07 -15.70 16.38
C VAL A 213 -11.50 -16.13 16.08
N GLY A 214 -12.24 -16.47 17.09
CA GLY A 214 -13.65 -16.84 16.99
C GLY A 214 -14.47 -16.13 18.05
N ILE A 215 -15.76 -16.46 18.12
CA ILE A 215 -16.65 -15.95 19.16
C ILE A 215 -16.95 -17.08 20.16
N ILE A 216 -16.64 -16.82 21.42
CA ILE A 216 -17.00 -17.67 22.57
C ILE A 216 -17.76 -16.79 23.54
N ASP A 217 -18.97 -17.21 23.95
CA ASP A 217 -19.85 -16.48 24.86
C ASP A 217 -20.09 -15.00 24.47
N GLY A 218 -20.18 -14.74 23.14
CA GLY A 218 -20.41 -13.42 22.56
C GLY A 218 -19.19 -12.50 22.55
N LYS A 219 -17.99 -13.00 22.92
CA LYS A 219 -16.71 -12.27 22.90
C LYS A 219 -15.75 -12.83 21.87
N LEU A 220 -14.94 -11.96 21.25
CA LEU A 220 -13.80 -12.38 20.44
C LEU A 220 -12.77 -13.10 21.34
N THR A 221 -12.31 -14.25 20.89
CA THR A 221 -11.37 -15.08 21.65
C THR A 221 -10.37 -15.75 20.71
N ILE A 222 -9.09 -15.79 21.08
CA ILE A 222 -8.06 -16.53 20.36
C ILE A 222 -8.27 -18.03 20.63
N MET A 223 -8.31 -18.81 19.54
CA MET A 223 -8.54 -20.26 19.57
C MET A 223 -7.26 -21.04 19.33
#